data_97a43743dcd040c23507dcfecdf90a11
#
_entry.id   97a43743dcd040c23507dcfecdf90a11
#
_cell.length_a   1.000
_cell.length_b   1.000
_cell.length_c   1.000
_cell.angle_alpha   90.00
_cell.angle_beta   90.00
_cell.angle_gamma   90.00
#
_symmetry.space_group_name_H-M   'P 1'
#
loop_
_entity.id
_entity.type
_entity.pdbx_description
1 polymer ?
#
loop_
_entity_poly.entity_id
_entity_poly.type
_entity_poly.pdbx_seq_one_letter_code
_entity_poly.pdbx_strand_id
1 'polypeptide(L)'
;MRIEFLGAIGLCRKAGKVIVGTDAVCEAMRGKHKPCAVFAANDASENTAKRLRDKCKTYGVPFHTVPADGEELAHALGKSAKTAAVAVTDENLCRLALEKLTG
;
A
#
# COMPACT_ATOMS: atom_id res chain seq x y z
N MET A 1 14.50 -6.71 -4.79
CA MET A 1 13.60 -6.05 -3.84
C MET A 1 12.37 -5.45 -4.46
N ARG A 2 12.50 -4.51 -5.40
CA ARG A 2 11.33 -3.91 -6.03
C ARG A 2 10.45 -4.95 -6.74
N ILE A 3 11.04 -5.79 -7.55
CA ILE A 3 10.29 -6.80 -8.32
C ILE A 3 9.60 -7.79 -7.39
N GLU A 4 10.30 -8.24 -6.36
CA GLU A 4 9.75 -9.19 -5.40
C GLU A 4 8.61 -8.56 -4.59
N PHE A 5 8.78 -7.29 -4.21
CA PHE A 5 7.73 -6.57 -3.51
C PHE A 5 6.48 -6.44 -4.39
N LEU A 6 6.66 -6.06 -5.65
CA LEU A 6 5.54 -5.92 -6.59
C LEU A 6 4.84 -7.26 -6.83
N GLY A 7 5.61 -8.35 -6.87
CA GLY A 7 5.04 -9.69 -6.95
C GLY A 7 4.17 -10.02 -5.74
N ALA A 8 4.64 -9.65 -4.54
CA ALA A 8 3.88 -9.86 -3.32
C ALA A 8 2.57 -9.05 -3.33
N ILE A 9 2.62 -7.81 -3.80
CA ILE A 9 1.44 -6.96 -3.93
C ILE A 9 0.44 -7.57 -4.91
N GLY A 10 0.91 -8.15 -6.00
CA GLY A 10 0.06 -8.86 -6.96
C GLY A 10 -0.65 -10.04 -6.32
N LEU A 11 0.05 -10.79 -5.45
CA LEU A 11 -0.56 -11.88 -4.69
C LEU A 11 -1.64 -11.37 -3.74
N CYS A 12 -1.38 -10.26 -3.06
CA CYS A 12 -2.36 -9.64 -2.16
C CYS A 12 -3.63 -9.27 -2.92
N ARG A 13 -3.48 -8.72 -4.11
CA ARG A 13 -4.61 -8.37 -4.96
C ARG A 13 -5.41 -9.61 -5.36
N LYS A 14 -4.73 -10.66 -5.79
CA LYS A 14 -5.39 -11.91 -6.18
C LYS A 14 -6.21 -12.50 -5.04
N ALA A 15 -5.72 -12.36 -3.82
CA ALA A 15 -6.41 -12.84 -2.63
C ALA A 15 -7.56 -11.91 -2.20
N GLY A 16 -7.72 -10.76 -2.85
CA GLY A 16 -8.74 -9.80 -2.49
C GLY A 16 -8.46 -9.07 -1.18
N LYS A 17 -7.18 -8.93 -0.83
CA LYS A 17 -6.75 -8.38 0.46
C LYS A 17 -6.03 -7.04 0.32
N VAL A 18 -6.43 -6.23 -0.65
CA VAL A 18 -5.86 -4.89 -0.86
C VAL A 18 -6.94 -3.85 -0.93
N ILE A 19 -6.56 -2.63 -0.56
CA ILE A 19 -7.37 -1.42 -0.75
C ILE A 19 -6.50 -0.49 -1.58
N VAL A 20 -7.02 -0.02 -2.71
CA VAL A 20 -6.24 0.72 -3.70
C VAL A 20 -6.70 2.16 -3.78
N GLY A 21 -5.74 3.08 -3.74
CA GLY A 21 -6.00 4.51 -3.88
C GLY A 21 -6.02 5.25 -2.56
N THR A 22 -5.57 6.51 -2.59
CA THR A 22 -5.39 7.32 -1.39
C THR A 22 -6.67 7.49 -0.59
N ASP A 23 -7.76 7.85 -1.25
CA ASP A 23 -9.02 8.09 -0.54
C ASP A 23 -9.58 6.82 0.09
N ALA A 24 -9.54 5.71 -0.64
CA ALA A 24 -10.01 4.44 -0.14
C ALA A 24 -9.17 3.94 1.05
N VAL A 25 -7.86 4.13 0.97
CA VAL A 25 -6.94 3.76 2.06
C VAL A 25 -7.25 4.59 3.31
N CYS A 26 -7.40 5.90 3.16
CA CYS A 26 -7.73 6.77 4.28
C CYS A 26 -9.07 6.39 4.91
N GLU A 27 -10.05 6.09 4.09
CA GLU A 27 -11.38 5.70 4.56
C GLU A 27 -11.31 4.38 5.34
N ALA A 28 -10.55 3.42 4.84
CA ALA A 28 -10.37 2.13 5.50
C ALA A 28 -9.74 2.26 6.89
N MET A 29 -8.83 3.21 7.06
CA MET A 29 -8.18 3.43 8.37
C MET A 29 -9.15 3.95 9.42
N ARG A 30 -10.24 4.58 9.00
CA ARG A 30 -11.27 5.10 9.91
C ARG A 30 -12.26 4.02 10.34
N GLY A 31 -12.26 2.88 9.68
CA GLY A 31 -13.20 1.80 9.95
C GLY A 31 -12.75 0.90 11.10
N LYS A 32 -13.59 -0.10 11.41
CA LYS A 32 -13.31 -1.08 12.46
C LYS A 32 -12.16 -2.01 12.10
N HIS A 33 -12.07 -2.37 10.84
CA HIS A 33 -11.04 -3.30 10.34
C HIS A 33 -9.98 -2.52 9.60
N LYS A 34 -9.02 -2.02 10.36
CA LYS A 34 -7.92 -1.24 9.81
C LYS A 34 -6.98 -2.11 8.98
N PRO A 35 -6.38 -1.55 7.93
CA PRO A 35 -5.35 -2.30 7.20
C PRO A 35 -4.14 -2.58 8.08
N CYS A 36 -3.39 -3.61 7.72
CA CYS A 36 -2.19 -4.01 8.45
C CYS A 36 -1.00 -3.12 8.13
N ALA A 37 -0.95 -2.58 6.93
CA ALA A 37 0.09 -1.63 6.51
C ALA A 37 -0.36 -0.85 5.29
N VAL A 38 0.22 0.34 5.13
CA VAL A 38 -0.02 1.21 3.98
C VAL A 38 1.30 1.42 3.25
N PHE A 39 1.28 1.26 1.93
CA PHE A 39 2.45 1.43 1.07
C PHE A 39 2.19 2.57 0.11
N ALA A 40 3.11 3.53 0.06
CA ALA A 40 3.01 4.70 -0.82
C ALA A 40 4.05 4.61 -1.92
N ALA A 41 3.66 4.97 -3.13
CA ALA A 41 4.58 5.06 -4.27
C ALA A 41 5.65 6.12 -4.00
N ASN A 42 6.86 5.90 -4.53
CA ASN A 42 7.96 6.84 -4.30
C ASN A 42 7.79 8.15 -5.05
N ASP A 43 6.89 8.22 -6.01
CA ASP A 43 6.55 9.45 -6.75
C ASP A 43 5.22 10.07 -6.32
N ALA A 44 4.64 9.62 -5.21
CA ALA A 44 3.45 10.24 -4.66
C ALA A 44 3.76 11.71 -4.31
N SER A 45 2.81 12.61 -4.57
CA SER A 45 3.01 14.02 -4.25
C SER A 45 3.25 14.21 -2.75
N GLU A 46 3.93 15.30 -2.39
CA GLU A 46 4.19 15.61 -0.98
C GLU A 46 2.91 15.67 -0.17
N ASN A 47 1.87 16.29 -0.73
CA ASN A 47 0.57 16.40 -0.05
C ASN A 47 -0.04 15.02 0.19
N THR A 48 0.00 14.15 -0.80
CA THR A 48 -0.52 12.79 -0.68
C THR A 48 0.26 11.99 0.35
N ALA A 49 1.59 12.02 0.27
CA ALA A 49 2.44 11.29 1.20
C ALA A 49 2.24 11.78 2.63
N LYS A 50 2.15 13.10 2.82
CA LYS A 50 1.92 13.67 4.14
C LYS A 50 0.56 13.26 4.69
N ARG A 51 -0.48 13.31 3.87
CA ARG A 51 -1.83 12.92 4.27
C ARG A 51 -1.86 11.46 4.73
N LEU A 52 -1.24 10.58 3.96
CA LEU A 52 -1.16 9.16 4.30
C LEU A 52 -0.39 8.92 5.59
N ARG A 53 0.77 9.54 5.71
CA ARG A 53 1.62 9.40 6.89
C ARG A 53 0.92 9.90 8.15
N ASP A 54 0.26 11.06 8.07
CA ASP A 54 -0.45 11.63 9.20
C ASP A 54 -1.63 10.74 9.62
N LYS A 55 -2.39 10.22 8.66
CA LYS A 55 -3.49 9.31 8.96
C LYS A 55 -3.00 8.00 9.57
N CYS A 56 -1.93 7.44 9.03
CA CYS A 56 -1.33 6.23 9.57
C CYS A 56 -0.88 6.45 11.01
N LYS A 57 -0.26 7.58 11.29
CA LYS A 57 0.15 7.93 12.66
C LYS A 57 -1.06 8.04 13.58
N THR A 58 -2.11 8.72 13.13
CA THR A 58 -3.33 8.91 13.93
C THR A 58 -3.99 7.58 14.29
N TYR A 59 -4.06 6.67 13.35
CA TYR A 59 -4.77 5.40 13.54
C TYR A 59 -3.87 4.21 13.90
N GLY A 60 -2.58 4.46 14.07
CA GLY A 60 -1.65 3.42 14.48
C GLY A 60 -1.37 2.36 13.41
N VAL A 61 -1.43 2.74 12.13
CA VAL A 61 -1.18 1.83 11.01
C VAL A 61 0.24 2.04 10.49
N PRO A 62 1.03 0.98 10.30
CA PRO A 62 2.37 1.12 9.73
C PRO A 62 2.33 1.74 8.32
N PHE A 63 3.26 2.65 8.06
CA PHE A 63 3.36 3.37 6.79
C PHE A 63 4.75 3.17 6.20
N HIS A 64 4.80 2.84 4.91
CA HIS A 64 6.07 2.63 4.20
C HIS A 64 6.03 3.29 2.83
N THR A 65 7.09 4.01 2.49
CA THR A 65 7.32 4.44 1.11
C THR A 65 8.09 3.31 0.43
N VAL A 66 7.64 2.90 -0.75
CA VAL A 66 8.23 1.74 -1.43
C VAL A 66 9.11 2.18 -2.61
N PRO A 67 10.07 1.35 -3.02
CA PRO A 67 10.96 1.67 -4.14
C PRO A 67 10.30 1.38 -5.50
N ALA A 68 9.08 1.85 -5.67
CA ALA A 68 8.30 1.66 -6.90
C ALA A 68 7.42 2.88 -7.09
N ASP A 69 7.21 3.27 -8.35
CA ASP A 69 6.37 4.42 -8.65
C ASP A 69 4.89 4.01 -8.80
N GLY A 70 4.05 5.02 -9.01
CA GLY A 70 2.61 4.79 -9.12
C GLY A 70 2.20 3.95 -10.31
N GLU A 71 2.95 4.01 -11.40
CA GLU A 71 2.68 3.18 -12.57
C GLU A 71 3.01 1.71 -12.29
N GLU A 72 4.13 1.47 -11.63
CA GLU A 72 4.55 0.11 -11.26
C GLU A 72 3.56 -0.51 -10.26
N LEU A 73 3.11 0.26 -9.29
CA LEU A 73 2.09 -0.21 -8.35
C LEU A 73 0.78 -0.52 -9.08
N ALA A 74 0.34 0.36 -9.97
CA ALA A 74 -0.88 0.16 -10.74
C ALA A 74 -0.79 -1.12 -11.56
N HIS A 75 0.34 -1.34 -12.23
CA HIS A 75 0.55 -2.53 -13.04
C HIS A 75 0.45 -3.81 -12.18
N ALA A 76 1.09 -3.82 -11.03
CA ALA A 76 1.03 -4.96 -10.11
C ALA A 76 -0.39 -5.22 -9.61
N LEU A 77 -1.19 -4.18 -9.50
CA LEU A 77 -2.57 -4.25 -9.03
C LEU A 77 -3.60 -4.43 -10.15
N GLY A 78 -3.13 -4.54 -11.39
CA GLY A 78 -4.03 -4.69 -12.54
C GLY A 78 -4.86 -3.45 -12.82
N LYS A 79 -4.37 -2.27 -12.46
CA LYS A 79 -5.05 -1.00 -12.69
C LYS A 79 -4.44 -0.28 -13.89
N SER A 80 -5.25 0.51 -14.59
CA SER A 80 -4.77 1.26 -15.74
C SER A 80 -4.27 2.66 -15.38
N ALA A 81 -4.67 3.19 -14.23
CA ALA A 81 -4.29 4.52 -13.78
C ALA A 81 -3.26 4.43 -12.66
N LYS A 82 -2.35 5.41 -12.60
CA LYS A 82 -1.36 5.52 -11.53
C LYS A 82 -2.00 5.36 -10.16
N THR A 83 -1.30 4.65 -9.29
CA THR A 83 -1.76 4.37 -7.93
C THR A 83 -0.73 4.88 -6.94
N ALA A 84 -1.09 5.89 -6.16
CA ALA A 84 -0.19 6.49 -5.19
C ALA A 84 -0.08 5.68 -3.90
N ALA A 85 -1.10 4.90 -3.57
CA ALA A 85 -1.15 4.18 -2.31
C ALA A 85 -1.91 2.88 -2.43
N VAL A 86 -1.45 1.89 -1.67
CA VAL A 86 -2.15 0.62 -1.50
C VAL A 86 -2.03 0.19 -0.04
N ALA A 87 -3.07 -0.41 0.49
CA ALA A 87 -3.05 -0.98 1.83
C ALA A 87 -3.32 -2.48 1.74
N VAL A 88 -2.70 -3.24 2.63
CA VAL A 88 -2.90 -4.69 2.71
C VAL A 88 -3.69 -4.98 3.99
N THR A 89 -4.71 -5.81 3.85
CA THR A 89 -5.65 -6.08 4.95
C THR A 89 -5.46 -7.43 5.64
N ASP A 90 -4.61 -8.28 5.09
CA ASP A 90 -4.32 -9.60 5.66
C ASP A 90 -2.93 -9.61 6.29
N GLU A 91 -2.83 -10.03 7.56
CA GLU A 91 -1.57 -9.99 8.29
C GLU A 91 -0.47 -10.85 7.66
N ASN A 92 -0.81 -12.04 7.19
CA ASN A 92 0.18 -12.94 6.61
C ASN A 92 0.71 -12.38 5.29
N LEU A 93 -0.18 -11.86 4.46
CA LEU A 93 0.21 -11.25 3.19
C LEU A 93 0.98 -9.96 3.41
N CYS A 94 0.60 -9.20 4.43
CA CYS A 94 1.32 -7.99 4.80
C CYS A 94 2.75 -8.32 5.23
N ARG A 95 2.92 -9.37 6.02
CA ARG A 95 4.24 -9.83 6.45
C ARG A 95 5.09 -10.22 5.24
N LEU A 96 4.50 -10.95 4.29
CA LEU A 96 5.19 -11.30 3.05
C LEU A 96 5.64 -10.06 2.29
N ALA A 97 4.76 -9.09 2.12
CA ALA A 97 5.09 -7.85 1.42
C ALA A 97 6.22 -7.09 2.12
N LEU A 98 6.18 -7.01 3.45
CA LEU A 98 7.21 -6.35 4.23
C LEU A 98 8.55 -7.07 4.11
N GLU A 99 8.57 -8.39 4.12
CA GLU A 99 9.79 -9.18 3.92
C GLU A 99 10.41 -8.88 2.57
N LYS A 100 9.60 -8.79 1.53
CA LYS A 100 10.09 -8.50 0.18
C LYS A 100 10.54 -7.05 0.03
N LEU A 101 10.01 -6.17 0.85
CA LEU A 101 10.39 -4.77 0.86
C LEU A 101 11.77 -4.56 1.50
N THR A 102 12.05 -5.28 2.58
CA THR A 102 13.28 -5.12 3.37
C THR A 102 14.37 -6.13 3.00
N GLY A 103 13.98 -7.23 2.48
CA GLY A 103 14.89 -8.31 2.10
C GLY A 103 15.51 -8.12 0.77
#